data_6bd5a43501a9d48ef65587de9e865ef6
#
_entry.id   6bd5a43501a9d48ef65587de9e865ef6
#
_cell.length_a   1.000
_cell.length_b   1.000
_cell.length_c   1.000
_cell.angle_alpha   90.00
_cell.angle_beta   90.00
_cell.angle_gamma   90.00
#
_symmetry.space_group_name_H-M   'P 1'
#
loop_
_entity.id
_entity.type
_entity.pdbx_description
1 polymer ?
#
loop_
_entity_poly.entity_id
_entity_poly.type
_entity_poly.pdbx_seq_one_letter_code
_entity_poly.pdbx_strand_id
1 'polypeptide(L)'
;MSPDQLTALLNTELGESLAGKVPGEQVTQLERLSGGANNETWRLMWGSTSLILRRRPFSADSIDQLEGNILGLSLVDEAAVIQLATSTSVPVPEIHAVFDATHPIGEAFLMGFIAGESIPQKWLVDDTYEVARSRLAFQCGEALGRIHSINCSELPPNIGPTTLEKRFAAAQKRLHAFGDISPVLQFGLNWLIDHAPSEASCVLLHGDFRTGNLLVDEQGLAGVLDWELTHQGPAAEDLGYLCANVWRFGQLHKPVGGFGEYDDLIAGYGSTAGWAPDLATIRYWEIFAALSWGLVCQTMGALWHSGNGDVERAAVARRRSEAELDILLLIEEWERA
;
A
#
# COMPACT_ATOMS: atom_id res chain seq x y z
N MET A 1 -3.78 -19.00 17.74
CA MET A 1 -3.86 -18.44 19.12
C MET A 1 -5.26 -17.86 19.31
N SER A 2 -5.94 -18.15 20.44
CA SER A 2 -7.23 -17.52 20.72
C SER A 2 -7.06 -16.06 21.19
N PRO A 3 -8.11 -15.21 21.11
CA PRO A 3 -8.05 -13.83 21.64
C PRO A 3 -7.65 -13.77 23.11
N ASP A 4 -8.16 -14.68 23.94
CA ASP A 4 -7.83 -14.74 25.38
C ASP A 4 -6.35 -15.10 25.62
N GLN A 5 -5.82 -16.03 24.83
CA GLN A 5 -4.40 -16.38 24.89
C GLN A 5 -3.52 -15.21 24.45
N LEU A 6 -3.93 -14.50 23.41
CA LEU A 6 -3.20 -13.31 22.93
C LEU A 6 -3.26 -12.19 23.98
N THR A 7 -4.41 -11.95 24.61
CA THR A 7 -4.56 -10.95 25.67
C THR A 7 -3.66 -11.26 26.87
N ALA A 8 -3.62 -12.52 27.31
CA ALA A 8 -2.73 -12.93 28.41
C ALA A 8 -1.25 -12.72 28.07
N LEU A 9 -0.85 -13.07 26.85
CA LEU A 9 0.51 -12.88 26.37
C LEU A 9 0.85 -11.38 26.27
N LEU A 10 -0.02 -10.57 25.70
CA LEU A 10 0.19 -9.13 25.59
C LEU A 10 0.34 -8.46 26.97
N ASN A 11 -0.46 -8.88 27.95
CA ASN A 11 -0.33 -8.37 29.33
C ASN A 11 1.02 -8.72 29.98
N THR A 12 1.62 -9.84 29.60
CA THR A 12 2.97 -10.21 30.08
C THR A 12 4.06 -9.42 29.36
N GLU A 13 3.98 -9.27 28.04
CA GLU A 13 5.06 -8.79 27.20
C GLU A 13 5.07 -7.26 27.00
N LEU A 14 3.88 -6.60 27.06
CA LEU A 14 3.79 -5.17 26.77
C LEU A 14 4.17 -4.27 27.95
N GLY A 15 4.08 -4.76 29.18
CA GLY A 15 4.35 -3.96 30.38
C GLY A 15 5.70 -3.25 30.35
N GLU A 16 6.77 -3.98 30.07
CA GLU A 16 8.12 -3.42 29.96
C GLU A 16 8.30 -2.59 28.68
N SER A 17 7.78 -3.03 27.56
CA SER A 17 7.94 -2.37 26.25
C SER A 17 7.25 -1.02 26.17
N LEU A 18 6.16 -0.83 26.91
CA LEU A 18 5.36 0.40 26.95
C LEU A 18 5.67 1.27 28.20
N ALA A 19 6.48 0.78 29.14
CA ALA A 19 6.80 1.49 30.35
C ALA A 19 7.35 2.89 30.06
N GLY A 20 6.68 3.92 30.58
CA GLY A 20 7.06 5.33 30.38
C GLY A 20 6.79 5.91 28.99
N LYS A 21 6.28 5.11 28.03
CA LYS A 21 5.92 5.55 26.68
C LYS A 21 4.42 5.74 26.52
N VAL A 22 3.65 4.76 26.97
CA VAL A 22 2.18 4.75 26.82
C VAL A 22 1.54 4.53 28.20
N PRO A 23 0.63 5.41 28.67
CA PRO A 23 -0.06 5.23 29.95
C PRO A 23 -0.96 4.00 29.92
N GLY A 24 -0.84 3.13 30.91
CA GLY A 24 -1.66 1.93 31.06
C GLY A 24 -0.87 0.82 31.76
N GLU A 25 -1.58 -0.23 32.18
CA GLU A 25 -0.98 -1.36 32.89
C GLU A 25 -1.39 -2.72 32.30
N GLN A 26 -2.49 -2.75 31.55
CA GLN A 26 -3.01 -3.98 30.97
C GLN A 26 -3.91 -3.74 29.75
N VAL A 27 -4.05 -4.78 28.94
CA VAL A 27 -5.02 -4.84 27.82
C VAL A 27 -6.42 -5.05 28.41
N THR A 28 -7.31 -4.10 28.16
CA THR A 28 -8.70 -4.14 28.65
C THR A 28 -9.70 -4.57 27.57
N GLN A 29 -9.35 -4.37 26.30
CA GLN A 29 -10.14 -4.80 25.15
C GLN A 29 -9.19 -5.26 24.04
N LEU A 30 -9.58 -6.29 23.29
CA LEU A 30 -8.86 -6.79 22.12
C LEU A 30 -9.89 -7.17 21.04
N GLU A 31 -9.79 -6.52 19.89
CA GLU A 31 -10.67 -6.72 18.75
C GLU A 31 -9.84 -6.98 17.50
N ARG A 32 -10.15 -8.06 16.77
CA ARG A 32 -9.52 -8.32 15.47
C ARG A 32 -10.19 -7.44 14.41
N LEU A 33 -9.39 -6.62 13.73
CA LEU A 33 -9.85 -5.84 12.59
C LEU A 33 -9.89 -6.74 11.34
N SER A 34 -10.87 -6.53 10.47
CA SER A 34 -10.95 -7.22 9.18
C SER A 34 -9.92 -6.61 8.23
N GLY A 35 -9.19 -7.46 7.52
CA GLY A 35 -8.26 -7.05 6.46
C GLY A 35 -6.84 -7.60 6.66
N GLY A 36 -6.16 -7.89 5.55
CA GLY A 36 -4.82 -8.45 5.52
C GLY A 36 -4.80 -9.97 5.31
N ALA A 37 -4.33 -10.40 4.13
CA ALA A 37 -4.28 -11.82 3.78
C ALA A 37 -3.21 -12.59 4.58
N ASN A 38 -2.12 -11.92 4.98
CA ASN A 38 -0.94 -12.54 5.56
C ASN A 38 -0.67 -12.11 7.01
N ASN A 39 -1.14 -10.92 7.42
CA ASN A 39 -0.89 -10.36 8.74
C ASN A 39 -2.20 -10.20 9.51
N GLU A 40 -2.15 -10.44 10.83
CA GLU A 40 -3.26 -10.14 11.72
C GLU A 40 -3.13 -8.71 12.23
N THR A 41 -4.23 -7.95 12.15
CA THR A 41 -4.34 -6.61 12.72
C THR A 41 -5.36 -6.63 13.86
N TRP A 42 -4.94 -6.18 15.03
CA TRP A 42 -5.74 -6.14 16.23
C TRP A 42 -5.78 -4.73 16.79
N ARG A 43 -6.96 -4.26 17.14
CA ARG A 43 -7.13 -3.07 17.97
C ARG A 43 -7.17 -3.50 19.43
N LEU A 44 -6.40 -2.83 20.25
CA LEU A 44 -6.39 -3.07 21.69
C LEU A 44 -6.49 -1.76 22.49
N MET A 45 -7.03 -1.86 23.69
CA MET A 45 -7.02 -0.78 24.68
C MET A 45 -5.95 -1.10 25.72
N TRP A 46 -4.92 -0.25 25.83
CA TRP A 46 -3.93 -0.27 26.89
C TRP A 46 -4.27 0.81 27.91
N GLY A 47 -4.91 0.41 29.02
CA GLY A 47 -5.60 1.37 29.90
C GLY A 47 -6.66 2.17 29.13
N SER A 48 -6.48 3.48 29.00
CA SER A 48 -7.35 4.38 28.21
C SER A 48 -6.84 4.65 26.79
N THR A 49 -5.68 4.14 26.42
CA THR A 49 -5.04 4.41 25.11
C THR A 49 -5.40 3.34 24.09
N SER A 50 -5.91 3.75 22.93
CA SER A 50 -6.18 2.84 21.81
C SER A 50 -4.92 2.63 21.00
N LEU A 51 -4.56 1.36 20.79
CA LEU A 51 -3.36 0.94 20.03
C LEU A 51 -3.75 -0.08 18.96
N ILE A 52 -2.89 -0.22 17.97
CA ILE A 52 -3.00 -1.25 16.91
C ILE A 52 -1.78 -2.16 16.99
N LEU A 53 -2.03 -3.45 17.08
CA LEU A 53 -1.02 -4.51 16.93
C LEU A 53 -1.13 -5.10 15.53
N ARG A 54 -0.06 -5.01 14.74
CA ARG A 54 0.11 -5.76 13.48
C ARG A 54 1.09 -6.89 13.74
N ARG A 55 0.69 -8.14 13.46
CA ARG A 55 1.51 -9.31 13.73
C ARG A 55 1.42 -10.35 12.63
N ARG A 56 2.49 -11.10 12.43
CA ARG A 56 2.53 -12.30 11.58
C ARG A 56 2.39 -13.54 12.46
N PRO A 57 1.32 -14.36 12.28
CA PRO A 57 1.18 -15.57 13.06
C PRO A 57 2.25 -16.61 12.68
N PHE A 58 2.69 -17.42 13.66
CA PHE A 58 3.75 -18.45 13.50
C PHE A 58 3.44 -19.54 12.45
N SER A 59 2.21 -19.64 11.94
CA SER A 59 1.75 -20.71 11.06
C SER A 59 1.59 -20.27 9.60
N ALA A 60 2.19 -19.18 9.19
CA ALA A 60 2.14 -18.68 7.80
C ALA A 60 3.05 -19.53 6.87
N ASP A 61 3.11 -20.85 7.09
CA ASP A 61 3.79 -21.76 6.18
C ASP A 61 3.00 -21.90 4.88
N SER A 62 3.67 -21.66 3.76
CA SER A 62 3.41 -22.19 2.44
C SER A 62 2.66 -21.37 1.38
N ILE A 63 2.00 -20.26 1.64
CA ILE A 63 1.44 -19.43 0.57
C ILE A 63 2.56 -18.63 -0.15
N ASP A 64 3.57 -18.24 0.60
CA ASP A 64 4.74 -17.45 0.13
C ASP A 64 5.53 -18.12 -1.01
N GLN A 65 5.52 -19.44 -1.12
CA GLN A 65 6.26 -20.17 -2.17
C GLN A 65 5.54 -20.17 -3.53
N LEU A 66 4.21 -20.02 -3.55
CA LEU A 66 3.41 -19.98 -4.79
C LEU A 66 3.27 -18.56 -5.34
N GLU A 67 3.28 -17.55 -4.49
CA GLU A 67 3.12 -16.16 -4.90
C GLU A 67 4.41 -15.53 -5.47
N GLY A 68 5.53 -16.25 -5.46
CA GLY A 68 6.78 -15.88 -6.11
C GLY A 68 7.16 -14.40 -6.00
N ASN A 69 7.67 -13.97 -4.82
CA ASN A 69 8.20 -12.63 -4.57
C ASN A 69 7.22 -11.46 -4.40
N ILE A 70 5.97 -11.67 -3.99
CA ILE A 70 5.18 -10.62 -3.35
C ILE A 70 5.29 -10.80 -1.81
N LEU A 71 6.48 -11.08 -1.34
CA LEU A 71 6.79 -10.93 0.07
C LEU A 71 6.90 -9.43 0.31
N GLY A 72 5.91 -8.88 0.97
CA GLY A 72 6.03 -7.57 1.60
C GLY A 72 7.23 -7.56 2.55
N LEU A 73 7.60 -6.40 3.04
CA LEU A 73 8.64 -6.24 4.04
C LEU A 73 8.39 -7.16 5.26
N SER A 74 9.45 -7.48 5.99
CA SER A 74 9.29 -7.97 7.34
C SER A 74 8.55 -6.90 8.18
N LEU A 75 7.80 -7.32 9.21
CA LEU A 75 7.12 -6.34 10.06
C LEU A 75 8.10 -5.45 10.82
N VAL A 76 9.31 -5.93 11.05
CA VAL A 76 10.41 -5.14 11.64
C VAL A 76 10.86 -4.04 10.68
N ASP A 77 11.04 -4.36 9.40
CA ASP A 77 11.44 -3.39 8.38
C ASP A 77 10.31 -2.40 8.07
N GLU A 78 9.06 -2.87 8.01
CA GLU A 78 7.88 -2.03 7.86
C GLU A 78 7.80 -0.98 8.98
N ALA A 79 7.96 -1.41 10.24
CA ALA A 79 7.98 -0.51 11.38
C ALA A 79 9.13 0.51 11.31
N ALA A 80 10.31 0.10 10.85
CA ALA A 80 11.46 1.01 10.69
C ALA A 80 11.17 2.10 9.64
N VAL A 81 10.54 1.75 8.51
CA VAL A 81 10.14 2.73 7.49
C VAL A 81 9.08 3.70 8.02
N ILE A 82 8.07 3.22 8.75
CA ILE A 82 7.05 4.08 9.37
C ILE A 82 7.69 5.06 10.35
N GLN A 83 8.69 4.62 11.14
CA GLN A 83 9.44 5.50 12.05
C GLN A 83 10.22 6.59 11.29
N LEU A 84 10.83 6.27 10.14
CA LEU A 84 11.48 7.28 9.29
C LEU A 84 10.44 8.27 8.73
N ALA A 85 9.28 7.79 8.28
CA ALA A 85 8.19 8.62 7.77
C ALA A 85 7.67 9.61 8.84
N THR A 86 7.62 9.22 10.11
CA THR A 86 7.24 10.10 11.23
C THR A 86 8.09 11.36 11.28
N SER A 87 9.39 11.27 10.97
CA SER A 87 10.31 12.42 10.99
C SER A 87 10.04 13.45 9.90
N THR A 88 9.30 13.09 8.84
CA THR A 88 9.01 13.95 7.67
C THR A 88 7.65 14.63 7.72
N SER A 89 6.92 14.52 8.82
CA SER A 89 5.55 15.04 8.98
C SER A 89 4.52 14.39 8.03
N VAL A 90 4.78 13.19 7.53
CA VAL A 90 3.76 12.35 6.91
C VAL A 90 2.80 11.87 8.02
N PRO A 91 1.49 11.92 7.83
CA PRO A 91 0.54 11.42 8.82
C PRO A 91 0.61 9.88 8.88
N VAL A 92 1.41 9.36 9.79
CA VAL A 92 1.59 7.92 10.05
C VAL A 92 1.40 7.61 11.53
N PRO A 93 1.04 6.38 11.90
CA PRO A 93 0.93 6.02 13.30
C PRO A 93 2.31 6.00 13.98
N GLU A 94 2.37 6.48 15.21
CA GLU A 94 3.58 6.36 16.03
C GLU A 94 3.86 4.90 16.40
N ILE A 95 5.08 4.42 16.18
CA ILE A 95 5.50 3.07 16.56
C ILE A 95 5.94 3.05 18.01
N HIS A 96 5.30 2.29 18.86
CA HIS A 96 5.57 2.20 20.29
C HIS A 96 6.45 1.01 20.66
N ALA A 97 6.31 -0.13 19.97
CA ALA A 97 7.14 -1.32 20.18
C ALA A 97 7.27 -2.15 18.90
N VAL A 98 8.40 -2.84 18.75
CA VAL A 98 8.69 -3.75 17.63
C VAL A 98 9.18 -5.07 18.21
N PHE A 99 8.71 -6.18 17.69
CA PHE A 99 9.01 -7.54 18.13
C PHE A 99 9.48 -8.36 16.93
N ASP A 100 10.63 -9.01 17.05
CA ASP A 100 11.15 -9.89 16.02
C ASP A 100 10.47 -11.28 16.03
N ALA A 101 10.79 -12.10 15.04
CA ALA A 101 10.19 -13.44 14.88
C ALA A 101 10.50 -14.42 16.04
N THR A 102 11.47 -14.11 16.91
CA THR A 102 11.82 -14.95 18.06
C THR A 102 11.02 -14.62 19.32
N HIS A 103 10.32 -13.47 19.30
CA HIS A 103 9.52 -13.02 20.43
C HIS A 103 8.25 -13.88 20.60
N PRO A 104 7.76 -14.14 21.85
CA PRO A 104 6.56 -14.92 22.10
C PRO A 104 5.30 -14.44 21.36
N ILE A 105 5.16 -13.12 21.10
CA ILE A 105 4.08 -12.54 20.31
C ILE A 105 4.20 -12.94 18.82
N GLY A 106 5.41 -13.29 18.35
CA GLY A 106 5.79 -13.44 16.96
C GLY A 106 6.32 -12.13 16.40
N GLU A 107 6.67 -12.13 15.12
CA GLU A 107 7.04 -10.90 14.43
C GLU A 107 5.87 -9.93 14.42
N ALA A 108 6.04 -8.75 15.01
CA ALA A 108 4.96 -7.79 15.21
C ALA A 108 5.46 -6.38 15.48
N PHE A 109 4.59 -5.40 15.31
CA PHE A 109 4.77 -4.07 15.89
C PHE A 109 3.48 -3.54 16.49
N LEU A 110 3.63 -2.67 17.47
CA LEU A 110 2.56 -1.95 18.14
C LEU A 110 2.63 -0.48 17.77
N MET A 111 1.52 0.07 17.30
CA MET A 111 1.43 1.46 16.86
C MET A 111 0.22 2.17 17.45
N GLY A 112 0.26 3.50 17.46
CA GLY A 112 -0.86 4.35 17.86
C GLY A 112 -2.05 4.17 16.93
N PHE A 113 -3.26 4.31 17.49
CA PHE A 113 -4.49 4.36 16.69
C PHE A 113 -4.68 5.76 16.12
N ILE A 114 -4.88 5.87 14.81
CA ILE A 114 -5.28 7.10 14.13
C ILE A 114 -6.79 7.05 13.88
N ALA A 115 -7.50 8.10 14.28
CA ALA A 115 -8.92 8.24 13.99
C ALA A 115 -9.11 8.66 12.52
N GLY A 116 -10.06 8.06 11.84
CA GLY A 116 -10.40 8.32 10.44
C GLY A 116 -11.23 7.20 9.85
N GLU A 117 -11.85 7.47 8.70
CA GLU A 117 -12.59 6.46 7.93
C GLU A 117 -11.66 5.78 6.93
N SER A 118 -11.59 4.47 6.98
CA SER A 118 -10.76 3.64 6.10
C SER A 118 -11.50 3.06 4.91
N ILE A 119 -12.84 3.17 4.87
CA ILE A 119 -13.68 2.60 3.81
C ILE A 119 -13.90 3.64 2.71
N PRO A 120 -13.24 3.51 1.52
CA PRO A 120 -13.33 4.50 0.46
C PRO A 120 -14.76 4.76 -0.01
N GLN A 121 -15.58 3.71 -0.11
CA GLN A 121 -16.98 3.82 -0.55
C GLN A 121 -17.82 4.74 0.34
N LYS A 122 -17.41 4.97 1.59
CA LYS A 122 -18.09 5.92 2.48
C LYS A 122 -17.61 7.34 2.22
N TRP A 123 -16.32 7.61 2.43
CA TRP A 123 -15.81 8.97 2.37
C TRP A 123 -15.74 9.55 0.94
N LEU A 124 -15.79 8.71 -0.11
CA LEU A 124 -15.90 9.18 -1.50
C LEU A 124 -17.28 9.76 -1.85
N VAL A 125 -18.34 9.39 -1.12
CA VAL A 125 -19.72 9.77 -1.47
C VAL A 125 -20.46 10.52 -0.37
N ASP A 126 -20.10 10.37 0.91
CA ASP A 126 -20.78 11.04 2.02
C ASP A 126 -20.42 12.52 2.06
N ASP A 127 -21.43 13.38 2.22
CA ASP A 127 -21.29 14.84 2.25
C ASP A 127 -20.43 15.32 3.42
N THR A 128 -20.35 14.57 4.52
CA THR A 128 -19.45 14.85 5.66
C THR A 128 -18.00 15.06 5.21
N TYR A 129 -17.56 14.38 4.14
CA TYR A 129 -16.20 14.44 3.62
C TYR A 129 -16.03 15.33 2.38
N GLU A 130 -16.99 16.18 2.05
CA GLU A 130 -16.90 17.07 0.87
C GLU A 130 -15.67 17.98 0.91
N VAL A 131 -15.41 18.59 2.07
CA VAL A 131 -14.24 19.46 2.30
C VAL A 131 -12.95 18.65 2.20
N ALA A 132 -12.92 17.46 2.80
CA ALA A 132 -11.79 16.55 2.72
C ALA A 132 -11.47 16.20 1.26
N ARG A 133 -12.47 15.74 0.49
CA ARG A 133 -12.30 15.38 -0.93
C ARG A 133 -11.71 16.52 -1.77
N SER A 134 -12.12 17.75 -1.51
CA SER A 134 -11.63 18.92 -2.26
C SER A 134 -10.14 19.23 -2.05
N ARG A 135 -9.52 18.68 -1.00
CA ARG A 135 -8.12 18.91 -0.62
C ARG A 135 -7.25 17.67 -0.76
N LEU A 136 -7.87 16.49 -0.82
CA LEU A 136 -7.20 15.22 -0.62
C LEU A 136 -6.13 14.93 -1.68
N ALA A 137 -6.36 15.29 -2.96
CA ALA A 137 -5.37 15.10 -4.00
C ALA A 137 -4.09 15.92 -3.73
N PHE A 138 -4.24 17.19 -3.33
CA PHE A 138 -3.11 18.02 -2.95
C PHE A 138 -2.39 17.45 -1.72
N GLN A 139 -3.13 17.06 -0.67
CA GLN A 139 -2.55 16.47 0.55
C GLN A 139 -1.85 15.14 0.29
N CYS A 140 -2.37 14.31 -0.62
CA CYS A 140 -1.70 13.09 -1.06
C CYS A 140 -0.37 13.41 -1.78
N GLY A 141 -0.38 14.43 -2.63
CA GLY A 141 0.85 14.94 -3.26
C GLY A 141 1.87 15.39 -2.23
N GLU A 142 1.46 16.20 -1.25
CA GLU A 142 2.35 16.63 -0.14
C GLU A 142 2.92 15.44 0.63
N ALA A 143 2.09 14.45 0.96
CA ALA A 143 2.52 13.25 1.68
C ALA A 143 3.54 12.46 0.87
N LEU A 144 3.29 12.24 -0.43
CA LEU A 144 4.23 11.55 -1.33
C LEU A 144 5.55 12.31 -1.47
N GLY A 145 5.51 13.65 -1.61
CA GLY A 145 6.74 14.45 -1.67
C GLY A 145 7.58 14.32 -0.40
N ARG A 146 6.96 14.25 0.77
CA ARG A 146 7.63 14.02 2.06
C ARG A 146 8.19 12.59 2.17
N ILE A 147 7.43 11.57 1.76
CA ILE A 147 7.88 10.16 1.72
C ILE A 147 9.12 10.06 0.85
N HIS A 148 9.08 10.61 -0.36
CA HIS A 148 10.16 10.54 -1.32
C HIS A 148 11.39 11.40 -0.92
N SER A 149 11.27 12.27 0.08
CA SER A 149 12.39 13.01 0.67
C SER A 149 13.17 12.22 1.73
N ILE A 150 12.66 11.06 2.15
CA ILE A 150 13.35 10.20 3.13
C ILE A 150 14.69 9.75 2.55
N ASN A 151 15.76 9.89 3.34
CA ASN A 151 17.09 9.53 2.91
C ASN A 151 17.24 8.01 2.78
N CYS A 152 17.44 7.52 1.55
CA CYS A 152 17.58 6.09 1.26
C CYS A 152 18.75 5.42 1.98
N SER A 153 19.75 6.17 2.49
CA SER A 153 20.85 5.59 3.28
C SER A 153 20.44 5.15 4.70
N GLU A 154 19.26 5.57 5.17
CA GLU A 154 18.74 5.23 6.51
C GLU A 154 17.80 4.02 6.46
N LEU A 155 17.48 3.52 5.25
CA LEU A 155 16.56 2.40 5.06
C LEU A 155 17.17 1.06 5.52
N PRO A 156 16.33 0.11 5.93
CA PRO A 156 16.73 -1.27 6.12
C PRO A 156 17.49 -1.82 4.89
N PRO A 157 18.55 -2.63 5.09
CA PRO A 157 19.46 -3.04 4.01
C PRO A 157 18.81 -3.83 2.88
N ASN A 158 17.67 -4.46 3.12
CA ASN A 158 16.89 -5.23 2.17
C ASN A 158 15.97 -4.36 1.30
N ILE A 159 15.82 -3.07 1.61
CA ILE A 159 15.07 -2.11 0.80
C ILE A 159 16.05 -1.42 -0.16
N GLY A 160 16.33 -2.07 -1.27
CA GLY A 160 17.25 -1.56 -2.28
C GLY A 160 16.56 -1.12 -3.57
N PRO A 161 17.30 -0.45 -4.46
CA PRO A 161 16.78 -0.03 -5.75
C PRO A 161 16.49 -1.22 -6.66
N THR A 162 15.38 -1.15 -7.39
CA THR A 162 15.02 -2.13 -8.40
C THR A 162 14.96 -1.46 -9.76
N THR A 163 15.76 -1.93 -10.73
CA THR A 163 15.78 -1.38 -12.10
C THR A 163 14.52 -1.76 -12.88
N LEU A 164 14.15 -0.95 -13.88
CA LEU A 164 13.02 -1.23 -14.76
C LEU A 164 13.14 -2.58 -15.45
N GLU A 165 14.36 -2.97 -15.90
CA GLU A 165 14.57 -4.28 -16.53
C GLU A 165 14.22 -5.43 -15.58
N LYS A 166 14.60 -5.35 -14.32
CA LYS A 166 14.23 -6.38 -13.31
C LYS A 166 12.72 -6.44 -13.10
N ARG A 167 12.05 -5.28 -13.10
CA ARG A 167 10.59 -5.20 -12.97
C ARG A 167 9.88 -5.79 -14.17
N PHE A 168 10.32 -5.47 -15.39
CA PHE A 168 9.77 -6.07 -16.61
C PHE A 168 10.00 -7.57 -16.66
N ALA A 169 11.19 -8.03 -16.27
CA ALA A 169 11.47 -9.47 -16.18
C ALA A 169 10.58 -10.17 -15.16
N ALA A 170 10.31 -9.54 -14.01
CA ALA A 170 9.40 -10.07 -13.00
C ALA A 170 7.94 -10.11 -13.51
N ALA A 171 7.47 -9.04 -14.17
CA ALA A 171 6.15 -8.98 -14.79
C ALA A 171 6.00 -10.04 -15.88
N GLN A 172 7.00 -10.20 -16.75
CA GLN A 172 7.03 -11.23 -17.80
C GLN A 172 6.98 -12.64 -17.20
N LYS A 173 7.79 -12.90 -16.17
CA LYS A 173 7.78 -14.20 -15.45
C LYS A 173 6.40 -14.48 -14.84
N ARG A 174 5.78 -13.49 -14.21
CA ARG A 174 4.46 -13.62 -13.59
C ARG A 174 3.37 -13.86 -14.62
N LEU A 175 3.39 -13.13 -15.74
CA LEU A 175 2.44 -13.30 -16.85
C LEU A 175 2.45 -14.73 -17.39
N HIS A 176 3.63 -15.38 -17.45
CA HIS A 176 3.79 -16.72 -17.97
C HIS A 176 3.68 -17.85 -16.92
N ALA A 177 3.58 -17.52 -15.64
CA ALA A 177 3.67 -18.50 -14.54
C ALA A 177 2.58 -19.58 -14.56
N PHE A 178 1.41 -19.28 -15.12
CA PHE A 178 0.22 -20.14 -15.02
C PHE A 178 -0.29 -20.66 -16.37
N GLY A 179 0.41 -20.38 -17.46
CA GLY A 179 0.07 -20.89 -18.80
C GLY A 179 -1.13 -20.22 -19.50
N ASP A 180 -1.92 -19.43 -18.79
CA ASP A 180 -3.02 -18.59 -19.35
C ASP A 180 -2.50 -17.17 -19.60
N ILE A 181 -1.87 -16.97 -20.75
CA ILE A 181 -1.27 -15.68 -21.11
C ILE A 181 -2.33 -14.79 -21.75
N SER A 182 -2.67 -13.69 -21.06
CA SER A 182 -3.54 -12.66 -21.64
C SER A 182 -2.80 -11.89 -22.74
N PRO A 183 -3.36 -11.86 -23.98
CA PRO A 183 -2.78 -11.06 -25.06
C PRO A 183 -2.72 -9.58 -24.74
N VAL A 184 -3.68 -9.04 -23.98
CA VAL A 184 -3.74 -7.62 -23.62
C VAL A 184 -2.68 -7.28 -22.56
N LEU A 185 -2.51 -8.12 -21.54
CA LEU A 185 -1.43 -7.92 -20.56
C LEU A 185 -0.05 -8.02 -21.22
N GLN A 186 0.14 -8.96 -22.17
CA GLN A 186 1.40 -9.04 -22.93
C GLN A 186 1.61 -7.81 -23.81
N PHE A 187 0.56 -7.31 -24.46
CA PHE A 187 0.62 -6.08 -25.26
C PHE A 187 1.00 -4.88 -24.37
N GLY A 188 0.33 -4.70 -23.24
CA GLY A 188 0.63 -3.63 -22.28
C GLY A 188 2.08 -3.69 -21.77
N LEU A 189 2.58 -4.90 -21.44
CA LEU A 189 3.96 -5.07 -21.02
C LEU A 189 4.95 -4.69 -22.12
N ASN A 190 4.73 -5.12 -23.38
CA ASN A 190 5.58 -4.76 -24.50
C ASN A 190 5.58 -3.24 -24.73
N TRP A 191 4.38 -2.62 -24.69
CA TRP A 191 4.25 -1.17 -24.82
C TRP A 191 5.05 -0.41 -23.74
N LEU A 192 4.94 -0.86 -22.48
CA LEU A 192 5.69 -0.25 -21.36
C LEU A 192 7.22 -0.39 -21.53
N ILE A 193 7.69 -1.51 -22.07
CA ILE A 193 9.11 -1.70 -22.37
C ILE A 193 9.58 -0.72 -23.46
N ASP A 194 8.78 -0.56 -24.51
CA ASP A 194 9.14 0.29 -25.66
C ASP A 194 9.08 1.80 -25.33
N HIS A 195 8.25 2.19 -24.34
CA HIS A 195 8.05 3.59 -23.94
C HIS A 195 8.65 3.91 -22.56
N ALA A 196 9.54 3.06 -22.06
CA ALA A 196 10.14 3.27 -20.74
C ALA A 196 10.81 4.66 -20.64
N PRO A 197 10.45 5.48 -19.62
CA PRO A 197 11.10 6.76 -19.42
C PRO A 197 12.60 6.56 -19.12
N SER A 198 13.41 7.54 -19.51
CA SER A 198 14.80 7.57 -19.05
C SER A 198 14.83 7.60 -17.53
N GLU A 199 15.71 6.80 -16.90
CA GLU A 199 15.78 6.66 -15.45
C GLU A 199 15.82 8.01 -14.75
N ALA A 200 14.85 8.24 -13.92
CA ALA A 200 14.72 9.39 -13.04
C ALA A 200 15.35 9.08 -11.66
N SER A 201 15.35 10.08 -10.79
CA SER A 201 15.79 9.93 -9.39
C SER A 201 15.16 8.70 -8.71
N CYS A 202 15.99 7.90 -8.04
CA CYS A 202 15.54 6.78 -7.21
C CYS A 202 15.26 7.29 -5.79
N VAL A 203 14.01 7.17 -5.35
CA VAL A 203 13.53 7.60 -4.03
C VAL A 203 12.91 6.42 -3.28
N LEU A 204 12.63 6.60 -1.98
CA LEU A 204 11.80 5.66 -1.25
C LEU A 204 10.36 5.79 -1.74
N LEU A 205 9.74 4.70 -2.14
CA LEU A 205 8.33 4.62 -2.50
C LEU A 205 7.54 3.95 -1.38
N HIS A 206 6.29 4.37 -1.20
CA HIS A 206 5.33 3.62 -0.40
C HIS A 206 5.01 2.27 -1.04
N GLY A 207 4.89 2.23 -2.37
CA GLY A 207 4.67 1.03 -3.17
C GLY A 207 3.24 0.53 -3.24
N ASP A 208 2.36 0.95 -2.31
CA ASP A 208 0.91 0.68 -2.31
C ASP A 208 0.11 1.93 -1.90
N PHE A 209 0.53 3.12 -2.38
CA PHE A 209 -0.15 4.38 -2.07
C PHE A 209 -1.45 4.49 -2.88
N ARG A 210 -2.55 4.07 -2.29
CA ARG A 210 -3.86 3.98 -2.92
C ARG A 210 -4.98 4.34 -1.97
N THR A 211 -6.13 4.66 -2.53
CA THR A 211 -7.34 5.09 -1.82
C THR A 211 -7.74 4.18 -0.65
N GLY A 212 -7.52 2.86 -0.76
CA GLY A 212 -7.82 1.90 0.30
C GLY A 212 -6.85 1.89 1.48
N ASN A 213 -5.69 2.55 1.36
CA ASN A 213 -4.65 2.64 2.39
C ASN A 213 -4.57 4.03 3.03
N LEU A 214 -5.56 4.89 2.75
CA LEU A 214 -5.69 6.22 3.33
C LEU A 214 -6.74 6.21 4.44
N LEU A 215 -6.41 6.83 5.57
CA LEU A 215 -7.39 7.25 6.57
C LEU A 215 -7.80 8.69 6.26
N VAL A 216 -9.10 8.93 6.21
CA VAL A 216 -9.66 10.24 5.87
C VAL A 216 -10.57 10.71 7.01
N ASP A 217 -10.36 11.93 7.46
CA ASP A 217 -11.27 12.63 8.36
C ASP A 217 -12.03 13.76 7.63
N GLU A 218 -12.78 14.57 8.33
CA GLU A 218 -13.54 15.69 7.75
C GLU A 218 -12.64 16.79 7.15
N GLN A 219 -11.35 16.82 7.50
CA GLN A 219 -10.38 17.82 7.04
C GLN A 219 -9.48 17.34 5.90
N GLY A 220 -9.40 16.00 5.68
CA GLY A 220 -8.60 15.40 4.61
C GLY A 220 -7.83 14.15 5.02
N LEU A 221 -6.56 14.09 4.63
CA LEU A 221 -5.67 12.96 4.89
C LEU A 221 -5.27 12.91 6.36
N ALA A 222 -5.85 11.96 7.10
CA ALA A 222 -5.53 11.73 8.51
C ALA A 222 -4.43 10.68 8.73
N GLY A 223 -4.24 9.75 7.78
CA GLY A 223 -3.20 8.73 7.90
C GLY A 223 -2.89 7.99 6.62
N VAL A 224 -1.63 7.55 6.49
CA VAL A 224 -1.13 6.67 5.43
C VAL A 224 -0.77 5.33 6.06
N LEU A 225 -1.38 4.24 5.57
CA LEU A 225 -1.30 2.90 6.12
C LEU A 225 -0.71 1.92 5.11
N ASP A 226 -0.27 0.74 5.61
CA ASP A 226 0.12 -0.43 4.82
C ASP A 226 1.39 -0.23 3.99
N TRP A 227 2.51 -0.15 4.69
CA TRP A 227 3.85 0.10 4.14
C TRP A 227 4.59 -1.19 3.72
N GLU A 228 3.89 -2.31 3.64
CA GLU A 228 4.52 -3.63 3.39
C GLU A 228 5.16 -3.76 2.00
N LEU A 229 4.76 -2.94 1.00
CA LEU A 229 5.30 -2.97 -0.36
C LEU A 229 6.36 -1.89 -0.61
N THR A 230 6.84 -1.24 0.43
CA THR A 230 7.86 -0.19 0.34
C THR A 230 9.13 -0.69 -0.35
N HIS A 231 9.63 0.08 -1.30
CA HIS A 231 10.83 -0.21 -2.06
C HIS A 231 11.45 1.09 -2.60
N GLN A 232 12.57 1.00 -3.33
CA GLN A 232 13.16 2.16 -4.00
C GLN A 232 12.86 2.14 -5.50
N GLY A 233 12.47 3.30 -6.04
CA GLY A 233 12.13 3.45 -7.45
C GLY A 233 11.89 4.91 -7.85
N PRO A 234 11.39 5.17 -9.07
CA PRO A 234 11.10 6.51 -9.56
C PRO A 234 9.84 7.08 -8.92
N ALA A 235 9.91 8.34 -8.48
CA ALA A 235 8.84 9.02 -7.76
C ALA A 235 7.46 8.95 -8.44
N ALA A 236 7.42 9.02 -9.77
CA ALA A 236 6.18 8.98 -10.53
C ALA A 236 5.39 7.66 -10.38
N GLU A 237 6.03 6.61 -9.89
CA GLU A 237 5.37 5.32 -9.67
C GLU A 237 4.25 5.40 -8.64
N ASP A 238 4.50 5.95 -7.44
CA ASP A 238 3.47 6.10 -6.42
C ASP A 238 2.36 7.06 -6.89
N LEU A 239 2.72 8.15 -7.60
CA LEU A 239 1.72 9.07 -8.14
C LEU A 239 0.82 8.37 -9.18
N GLY A 240 1.41 7.62 -10.11
CA GLY A 240 0.68 6.86 -11.12
C GLY A 240 -0.15 5.73 -10.51
N TYR A 241 0.38 5.07 -9.47
CA TYR A 241 -0.34 4.01 -8.77
C TYR A 241 -1.64 4.52 -8.13
N LEU A 242 -1.60 5.69 -7.45
CA LEU A 242 -2.80 6.32 -6.90
C LEU A 242 -3.84 6.66 -8.00
N CYS A 243 -3.38 6.94 -9.21
CA CYS A 243 -4.25 7.31 -10.32
C CYS A 243 -4.92 6.11 -11.01
N ALA A 244 -4.47 4.87 -10.77
CA ALA A 244 -5.04 3.69 -11.42
C ALA A 244 -6.55 3.57 -11.18
N ASN A 245 -7.28 3.22 -12.24
CA ASN A 245 -8.75 3.17 -12.22
C ASN A 245 -9.32 2.26 -11.14
N VAL A 246 -8.64 1.16 -10.83
CA VAL A 246 -9.02 0.21 -9.78
C VAL A 246 -9.22 0.86 -8.41
N TRP A 247 -8.53 1.96 -8.13
CA TRP A 247 -8.60 2.69 -6.86
C TRP A 247 -9.61 3.84 -6.84
N ARG A 248 -10.33 4.08 -7.94
CA ARG A 248 -11.32 5.17 -8.06
C ARG A 248 -12.71 4.81 -7.54
N PHE A 249 -12.96 3.56 -7.20
CA PHE A 249 -14.21 3.06 -6.61
C PHE A 249 -15.49 3.56 -7.33
N GLY A 250 -15.46 3.60 -8.66
CA GLY A 250 -16.57 4.04 -9.51
C GLY A 250 -16.61 5.55 -9.79
N GLN A 251 -15.76 6.37 -9.18
CA GLN A 251 -15.63 7.81 -9.45
C GLN A 251 -14.69 8.05 -10.64
N LEU A 252 -15.05 7.53 -11.81
CA LEU A 252 -14.17 7.47 -12.99
C LEU A 252 -13.74 8.84 -13.52
N HIS A 253 -14.56 9.88 -13.26
CA HIS A 253 -14.31 11.26 -13.68
C HIS A 253 -13.26 11.99 -12.81
N LYS A 254 -12.80 11.36 -11.71
CA LYS A 254 -11.76 11.87 -10.83
C LYS A 254 -10.54 10.96 -10.94
N PRO A 255 -9.53 11.33 -11.73
CA PRO A 255 -8.39 10.45 -12.04
C PRO A 255 -7.54 10.10 -10.81
N VAL A 256 -7.40 10.99 -9.85
CA VAL A 256 -6.63 10.75 -8.64
C VAL A 256 -7.51 10.06 -7.60
N GLY A 257 -7.36 8.74 -7.46
CA GLY A 257 -8.00 7.92 -6.43
C GLY A 257 -9.54 8.01 -6.36
N GLY A 258 -10.19 8.58 -7.37
CA GLY A 258 -11.64 8.82 -7.38
C GLY A 258 -12.07 10.11 -6.65
N PHE A 259 -11.15 10.98 -6.25
CA PHE A 259 -11.45 12.19 -5.48
C PHE A 259 -10.86 13.49 -6.02
N GLY A 260 -9.82 13.46 -6.89
CA GLY A 260 -9.15 14.68 -7.31
C GLY A 260 -8.62 14.66 -8.74
N GLU A 261 -7.91 15.74 -9.08
CA GLU A 261 -7.32 15.99 -10.39
C GLU A 261 -5.80 15.83 -10.34
N TYR A 262 -5.16 15.54 -11.49
CA TYR A 262 -3.71 15.43 -11.60
C TYR A 262 -2.99 16.72 -11.19
N ASP A 263 -3.52 17.88 -11.58
CA ASP A 263 -2.89 19.17 -11.28
C ASP A 263 -2.77 19.41 -9.77
N ASP A 264 -3.78 19.04 -8.98
CA ASP A 264 -3.75 19.15 -7.53
C ASP A 264 -2.72 18.20 -6.91
N LEU A 265 -2.65 16.96 -7.40
CA LEU A 265 -1.65 15.97 -6.94
C LEU A 265 -0.22 16.44 -7.24
N ILE A 266 0.03 16.90 -8.46
CA ILE A 266 1.34 17.41 -8.93
C ILE A 266 1.73 18.66 -8.14
N ALA A 267 0.80 19.59 -7.94
CA ALA A 267 1.04 20.81 -7.16
C ALA A 267 1.37 20.49 -5.70
N GLY A 268 0.62 19.56 -5.07
CA GLY A 268 0.88 19.10 -3.71
C GLY A 268 2.26 18.45 -3.59
N TYR A 269 2.62 17.58 -4.52
CA TYR A 269 3.94 16.95 -4.56
C TYR A 269 5.06 17.98 -4.68
N GLY A 270 4.94 18.90 -5.65
CA GLY A 270 5.93 19.94 -5.87
C GLY A 270 6.12 20.87 -4.68
N SER A 271 5.08 21.09 -3.87
CA SER A 271 5.13 21.98 -2.70
C SER A 271 6.07 21.45 -1.59
N THR A 272 6.28 20.15 -1.52
CA THR A 272 7.12 19.51 -0.49
C THR A 272 8.42 18.94 -1.04
N ALA A 273 8.42 18.39 -2.26
CA ALA A 273 9.62 17.85 -2.89
C ALA A 273 10.48 18.93 -3.61
N GLY A 274 9.93 20.10 -3.90
CA GLY A 274 10.60 21.18 -4.63
C GLY A 274 10.67 20.95 -6.16
N TRP A 275 10.16 19.84 -6.67
CA TRP A 275 10.00 19.49 -8.09
C TRP A 275 8.83 18.50 -8.22
N ALA A 276 8.37 18.24 -9.42
CA ALA A 276 7.37 17.19 -9.64
C ALA A 276 7.62 16.49 -10.98
N PRO A 277 7.27 15.19 -11.10
CA PRO A 277 7.20 14.51 -12.39
C PRO A 277 6.17 15.19 -13.30
N ASP A 278 6.40 15.16 -14.59
CA ASP A 278 5.40 15.62 -15.57
C ASP A 278 4.23 14.62 -15.67
N LEU A 279 3.10 15.11 -16.19
CA LEU A 279 1.89 14.32 -16.33
C LEU A 279 2.10 13.08 -17.22
N ALA A 280 2.90 13.18 -18.28
CA ALA A 280 3.16 12.06 -19.17
C ALA A 280 3.88 10.93 -18.41
N THR A 281 4.90 11.25 -17.61
CA THR A 281 5.59 10.28 -16.76
C THR A 281 4.64 9.64 -15.73
N ILE A 282 3.75 10.41 -15.09
CA ILE A 282 2.75 9.87 -14.16
C ILE A 282 1.80 8.90 -14.89
N ARG A 283 1.32 9.24 -16.08
CA ARG A 283 0.42 8.40 -16.88
C ARG A 283 1.09 7.11 -17.37
N TYR A 284 2.38 7.15 -17.66
CA TYR A 284 3.15 5.92 -17.92
C TYR A 284 3.07 4.95 -16.73
N TRP A 285 3.25 5.45 -15.50
CA TRP A 285 3.17 4.64 -14.30
C TRP A 285 1.75 4.23 -13.93
N GLU A 286 0.74 4.99 -14.36
CA GLU A 286 -0.66 4.57 -14.26
C GLU A 286 -0.94 3.34 -15.15
N ILE A 287 -0.38 3.28 -16.38
CA ILE A 287 -0.46 2.10 -17.23
C ILE A 287 0.28 0.91 -16.58
N PHE A 288 1.45 1.16 -15.98
CA PHE A 288 2.20 0.12 -15.25
C PHE A 288 1.39 -0.41 -14.04
N ALA A 289 0.69 0.45 -13.32
CA ALA A 289 -0.19 0.07 -12.22
C ALA A 289 -1.37 -0.78 -12.70
N ALA A 290 -2.00 -0.44 -13.83
CA ALA A 290 -3.06 -1.24 -14.45
C ALA A 290 -2.54 -2.64 -14.86
N LEU A 291 -1.34 -2.72 -15.45
CA LEU A 291 -0.70 -4.01 -15.75
C LEU A 291 -0.45 -4.83 -14.48
N SER A 292 0.12 -4.19 -13.45
CA SER A 292 0.42 -4.85 -12.17
C SER A 292 -0.84 -5.42 -11.53
N TRP A 293 -1.95 -4.67 -11.55
CA TRP A 293 -3.25 -5.14 -11.08
C TRP A 293 -3.78 -6.30 -11.91
N GLY A 294 -3.67 -6.26 -13.23
CA GLY A 294 -4.03 -7.37 -14.12
C GLY A 294 -3.27 -8.67 -13.80
N LEU A 295 -1.97 -8.55 -13.50
CA LEU A 295 -1.14 -9.69 -13.07
C LEU A 295 -1.55 -10.21 -11.68
N VAL A 296 -1.96 -9.34 -10.76
CA VAL A 296 -2.56 -9.76 -9.47
C VAL A 296 -3.83 -10.55 -9.71
N CYS A 297 -4.75 -10.04 -10.52
CA CYS A 297 -6.00 -10.72 -10.84
C CYS A 297 -5.78 -12.09 -11.50
N GLN A 298 -4.81 -12.22 -12.40
CA GLN A 298 -4.42 -13.48 -13.01
C GLN A 298 -3.89 -14.48 -11.97
N THR A 299 -3.03 -14.03 -11.04
CA THR A 299 -2.50 -14.86 -9.95
C THR A 299 -3.62 -15.35 -9.04
N MET A 300 -4.55 -14.48 -8.65
CA MET A 300 -5.69 -14.87 -7.81
C MET A 300 -6.60 -15.88 -8.50
N GLY A 301 -6.76 -15.78 -9.83
CA GLY A 301 -7.47 -16.77 -10.63
C GLY A 301 -6.79 -18.13 -10.62
N ALA A 302 -5.49 -18.18 -10.79
CA ALA A 302 -4.72 -19.42 -10.74
C ALA A 302 -4.78 -20.09 -9.37
N LEU A 303 -4.66 -19.33 -8.29
CA LEU A 303 -4.81 -19.81 -6.92
C LEU A 303 -6.22 -20.37 -6.66
N TRP A 304 -7.26 -19.70 -7.14
CA TRP A 304 -8.62 -20.19 -7.05
C TRP A 304 -8.78 -21.53 -7.76
N HIS A 305 -8.30 -21.65 -8.99
CA HIS A 305 -8.40 -22.90 -9.78
C HIS A 305 -7.57 -24.05 -9.22
N SER A 306 -6.48 -23.78 -8.51
CA SER A 306 -5.69 -24.81 -7.84
C SER A 306 -6.32 -25.36 -6.54
N GLY A 307 -7.46 -24.82 -6.12
CA GLY A 307 -8.12 -25.21 -4.87
C GLY A 307 -7.59 -24.50 -3.61
N ASN A 308 -6.63 -23.58 -3.77
CA ASN A 308 -6.06 -22.80 -2.68
C ASN A 308 -6.72 -21.41 -2.54
N GLY A 309 -7.87 -21.20 -3.18
CA GLY A 309 -8.56 -19.92 -3.22
C GLY A 309 -9.79 -19.89 -2.33
N ASP A 310 -10.07 -18.71 -1.79
CA ASP A 310 -11.32 -18.34 -1.15
C ASP A 310 -12.20 -17.49 -2.09
N VAL A 311 -13.39 -17.10 -1.62
CA VAL A 311 -14.33 -16.29 -2.41
C VAL A 311 -13.76 -14.91 -2.74
N GLU A 312 -12.93 -14.35 -1.88
CA GLU A 312 -12.29 -13.05 -2.08
C GLU A 312 -11.31 -13.11 -3.27
N ARG A 313 -10.45 -14.14 -3.35
CA ARG A 313 -9.56 -14.37 -4.49
C ARG A 313 -10.33 -14.55 -5.80
N ALA A 314 -11.44 -15.27 -5.76
CA ALA A 314 -12.31 -15.41 -6.94
C ALA A 314 -12.91 -14.07 -7.39
N ALA A 315 -13.31 -13.21 -6.44
CA ALA A 315 -13.84 -11.88 -6.73
C ALA A 315 -12.77 -10.97 -7.35
N VAL A 316 -11.54 -10.99 -6.83
CA VAL A 316 -10.39 -10.26 -7.40
C VAL A 316 -10.06 -10.78 -8.80
N ALA A 317 -10.01 -12.10 -9.00
CA ALA A 317 -9.69 -12.72 -10.29
C ALA A 317 -10.63 -12.25 -11.44
N ARG A 318 -11.90 -12.04 -11.15
CA ARG A 318 -12.89 -11.56 -12.12
C ARG A 318 -12.60 -10.16 -12.67
N ARG A 319 -11.77 -9.37 -11.97
CA ARG A 319 -11.45 -8.00 -12.35
C ARG A 319 -10.30 -7.89 -13.36
N ARG A 320 -9.75 -9.02 -13.85
CA ARG A 320 -8.69 -9.01 -14.87
C ARG A 320 -9.13 -8.26 -16.13
N SER A 321 -10.36 -8.45 -16.60
CA SER A 321 -10.87 -7.77 -17.77
C SER A 321 -11.05 -6.25 -17.60
N GLU A 322 -11.23 -5.76 -16.37
CA GLU A 322 -11.19 -4.32 -16.08
C GLU A 322 -9.78 -3.79 -16.34
N ALA A 323 -8.76 -4.43 -15.76
CA ALA A 323 -7.36 -4.03 -15.96
C ALA A 323 -6.94 -4.09 -17.45
N GLU A 324 -7.38 -5.11 -18.18
CA GLU A 324 -7.14 -5.24 -19.62
C GLU A 324 -7.77 -4.07 -20.40
N LEU A 325 -9.00 -3.68 -20.05
CA LEU A 325 -9.66 -2.53 -20.66
C LEU A 325 -8.94 -1.21 -20.31
N ASP A 326 -8.55 -1.03 -19.05
CA ASP A 326 -7.85 0.17 -18.59
C ASP A 326 -6.52 0.35 -19.33
N ILE A 327 -5.74 -0.72 -19.52
CA ILE A 327 -4.48 -0.68 -20.30
C ILE A 327 -4.75 -0.18 -21.73
N LEU A 328 -5.75 -0.73 -22.40
CA LEU A 328 -6.05 -0.35 -23.78
C LEU A 328 -6.50 1.11 -23.90
N LEU A 329 -7.37 1.57 -22.98
CA LEU A 329 -7.86 2.95 -22.97
C LEU A 329 -6.74 3.94 -22.65
N LEU A 330 -5.89 3.66 -21.67
CA LEU A 330 -4.79 4.54 -21.28
C LEU A 330 -3.74 4.64 -22.40
N ILE A 331 -3.42 3.55 -23.08
CA ILE A 331 -2.52 3.56 -24.23
C ILE A 331 -3.15 4.33 -25.40
N GLU A 332 -4.42 4.13 -25.68
CA GLU A 332 -5.13 4.88 -26.74
C GLU A 332 -5.12 6.40 -26.46
N GLU A 333 -5.36 6.80 -25.20
CA GLU A 333 -5.27 8.20 -24.79
C GLU A 333 -3.85 8.76 -24.91
N TRP A 334 -2.83 7.97 -24.55
CA TRP A 334 -1.43 8.35 -24.72
C TRP A 334 -1.04 8.60 -26.18
N GLU A 335 -1.44 7.71 -27.08
CA GLU A 335 -1.16 7.80 -28.50
C GLU A 335 -1.86 9.01 -29.21
N ARG A 336 -2.93 9.54 -28.59
CA ARG A 336 -3.67 10.72 -29.08
C ARG A 336 -3.13 12.05 -28.55
N ALA A 337 -2.34 12.06 -27.50
CA ALA A 337 -1.85 13.26 -26.82
C ALA A 337 -0.55 13.78 -27.46
#